data_51edfc65083a09466fa3fd6a600a10c4
#
_entry.id   51edfc65083a09466fa3fd6a600a10c4
#
_cell.length_a   1.000
_cell.length_b   1.000
_cell.length_c   1.000
_cell.angle_alpha   90.00
_cell.angle_beta   90.00
_cell.angle_gamma   90.00
#
_symmetry.space_group_name_H-M   'P 1'
#
loop_
_entity.id
_entity.type
_entity.pdbx_description
1 polymer ?
#
loop_
_entity_poly.entity_id
_entity_poly.type
_entity_poly.pdbx_seq_one_letter_code
_entity_poly.pdbx_strand_id
1 'polypeptide(L)'
;MLCVFGSGGSGWEIMKIKDKIQQWSDNLKPLSGTDRLEYIIELGRKLLPLDEKFKIDSFKIHGCASNLWLVPKFEKDTLVLSADADAFITKGTAYMVLDILNGQRYGSIKKIKREDFAPMGMAELLSVQRQNGLGLLITTIKKYADSR
;
A
#
# COMPACT_ATOMS: atom_id res chain seq x y z
N MET A 1 -17.93 1.46 0.03
CA MET A 1 -18.10 0.95 0.16
C MET A 1 -18.29 0.01 0.41
N LEU A 2 -18.35 -0.39 0.63
CA LEU A 2 -18.46 -1.19 1.00
C LEU A 2 -18.34 -2.28 0.98
N CYS A 3 -17.96 -2.62 1.00
CA CYS A 3 -17.74 -3.49 0.99
C CYS A 3 -18.07 -4.53 1.21
N VAL A 4 -18.17 -5.02 1.18
CA VAL A 4 -18.47 -5.85 1.36
C VAL A 4 -18.32 -6.88 1.41
N PHE A 5 -18.12 -7.36 1.56
CA PHE A 5 -17.87 -8.15 1.72
C PHE A 5 -17.79 -9.25 1.50
N GLY A 6 -17.44 -9.23 1.29
CA GLY A 6 -16.99 -10.25 0.73
C GLY A 6 -16.85 -11.60 1.14
N SER A 7 -17.58 -12.29 0.91
CA SER A 7 -17.51 -13.69 1.21
C SER A 7 -17.06 -14.52 0.02
N GLY A 8 -16.62 -13.87 -1.03
CA GLY A 8 -16.31 -14.59 -2.25
C GLY A 8 -15.11 -15.49 -2.16
N GLY A 9 -14.89 -16.30 -3.14
CA GLY A 9 -13.71 -17.12 -3.25
C GLY A 9 -12.47 -16.30 -3.60
N SER A 10 -11.33 -16.97 -3.68
CA SER A 10 -10.06 -16.29 -3.92
C SER A 10 -10.04 -15.52 -5.25
N GLY A 11 -10.74 -16.01 -6.26
CA GLY A 11 -10.79 -15.31 -7.53
C GLY A 11 -11.45 -13.95 -7.41
N TRP A 12 -12.51 -13.88 -6.63
CA TRP A 12 -13.19 -12.63 -6.37
C TRP A 12 -12.28 -11.63 -5.67
N GLU A 13 -11.52 -12.08 -4.70
CA GLU A 13 -10.63 -11.20 -3.95
C GLU A 13 -9.46 -10.71 -4.79
N ILE A 14 -8.92 -11.54 -5.68
CA ILE A 14 -7.86 -11.13 -6.60
C ILE A 14 -8.38 -10.03 -7.51
N MET A 15 -9.61 -10.19 -8.03
CA MET A 15 -10.25 -9.17 -8.84
C MET A 15 -10.42 -7.88 -8.05
N LYS A 16 -10.77 -7.99 -6.78
CA LYS A 16 -10.94 -6.82 -5.92
C LYS A 16 -9.65 -6.02 -5.80
N ILE A 17 -8.52 -6.69 -5.63
CA ILE A 17 -7.22 -6.01 -5.58
C ILE A 17 -6.96 -5.29 -6.90
N LYS A 18 -7.13 -5.96 -8.01
CA LYS A 18 -6.90 -5.36 -9.32
C LYS A 18 -7.87 -4.23 -9.60
N ASP A 19 -9.11 -4.36 -9.17
CA ASP A 19 -10.11 -3.31 -9.31
C ASP A 19 -9.68 -2.06 -8.54
N LYS A 20 -9.16 -2.23 -7.33
CA LYS A 20 -8.69 -1.11 -6.53
C LYS A 20 -7.49 -0.42 -7.18
N ILE A 21 -6.58 -1.20 -7.73
CA ILE A 21 -5.44 -0.65 -8.47
C ILE A 21 -5.94 0.17 -9.65
N GLN A 22 -6.93 -0.35 -10.37
CA GLN A 22 -7.49 0.37 -11.51
C GLN A 22 -8.18 1.66 -11.07
N GLN A 23 -8.89 1.64 -9.95
CA GLN A 23 -9.51 2.85 -9.41
C GLN A 23 -8.47 3.92 -9.11
N TRP A 24 -7.36 3.54 -8.47
CA TRP A 24 -6.28 4.49 -8.21
C TRP A 24 -5.66 5.01 -9.49
N SER A 25 -5.46 4.12 -10.47
CA SER A 25 -4.98 4.53 -11.77
C SER A 25 -5.91 5.57 -12.39
N ASP A 26 -7.21 5.32 -12.35
CA ASP A 26 -8.21 6.22 -12.92
C ASP A 26 -8.23 7.57 -12.18
N ASN A 27 -8.04 7.55 -10.87
CA ASN A 27 -8.01 8.78 -10.09
C ASN A 27 -6.77 9.62 -10.38
N LEU A 28 -5.65 8.97 -10.68
CA LEU A 28 -4.39 9.68 -10.89
C LEU A 28 -4.21 10.16 -12.33
N LYS A 29 -4.81 9.45 -13.30
CA LYS A 29 -4.62 9.76 -14.72
C LYS A 29 -4.94 11.20 -15.10
N PRO A 30 -6.07 11.80 -14.64
CA PRO A 30 -6.41 13.15 -15.07
C PRO A 30 -5.48 14.22 -14.50
N LEU A 31 -4.65 13.86 -13.52
CA LEU A 31 -3.82 14.83 -12.82
C LEU A 31 -2.46 14.95 -13.48
N SER A 32 -2.00 16.19 -13.66
CA SER A 32 -0.65 16.46 -14.15
C SER A 32 0.35 16.29 -13.02
N GLY A 33 1.65 16.41 -13.34
CA GLY A 33 2.72 16.12 -12.39
C GLY A 33 2.57 16.78 -11.03
N THR A 34 2.45 18.12 -11.01
CA THR A 34 2.34 18.86 -9.74
C THR A 34 1.04 18.52 -9.01
N ASP A 35 -0.07 18.49 -9.74
CA ASP A 35 -1.37 18.18 -9.15
C ASP A 35 -1.38 16.76 -8.59
N ARG A 36 -0.70 15.84 -9.26
CA ARG A 36 -0.61 14.46 -8.82
C ARG A 36 0.17 14.37 -7.52
N LEU A 37 1.28 15.09 -7.40
CA LEU A 37 2.06 15.13 -6.17
C LEU A 37 1.25 15.72 -5.03
N GLU A 38 0.54 16.81 -5.28
CA GLU A 38 -0.31 17.44 -4.25
C GLU A 38 -1.40 16.49 -3.78
N TYR A 39 -1.98 15.75 -4.71
CA TYR A 39 -3.01 14.77 -4.38
C TYR A 39 -2.44 13.68 -3.46
N ILE A 40 -1.24 13.19 -3.78
CA ILE A 40 -0.61 12.16 -2.96
C ILE A 40 -0.27 12.69 -1.56
N ILE A 41 0.19 13.93 -1.47
CA ILE A 41 0.45 14.57 -0.18
C ILE A 41 -0.84 14.64 0.64
N GLU A 42 -1.94 15.00 0.02
CA GLU A 42 -3.23 15.04 0.71
C GLU A 42 -3.67 13.66 1.20
N LEU A 43 -3.42 12.62 0.41
CA LEU A 43 -3.69 11.26 0.85
C LEU A 43 -2.86 10.92 2.09
N GLY A 44 -1.63 11.41 2.14
CA GLY A 44 -0.77 11.18 3.30
C GLY A 44 -1.34 11.77 4.58
N ARG A 45 -2.08 12.86 4.47
CA ARG A 45 -2.72 13.46 5.64
C ARG A 45 -3.85 12.59 6.17
N LYS A 46 -4.39 11.70 5.36
CA LYS A 46 -5.46 10.78 5.76
C LYS A 46 -4.95 9.52 6.43
N LEU A 47 -3.66 9.25 6.31
CA LEU A 47 -3.08 8.06 6.92
C LEU A 47 -3.11 8.21 8.43
N LEU A 48 -3.72 7.24 9.11
CA LEU A 48 -3.81 7.27 10.56
C LEU A 48 -2.41 7.09 11.15
N PRO A 49 -2.03 7.94 12.12
CA PRO A 49 -0.70 7.82 12.71
C PRO A 49 -0.56 6.55 13.53
N LEU A 50 0.65 6.00 13.55
CA LEU A 50 0.99 4.87 14.40
C LEU A 50 1.36 5.38 15.80
N ASP A 51 0.97 4.60 16.80
CA ASP A 51 1.47 4.80 18.15
C ASP A 51 3.02 4.69 18.14
N GLU A 52 3.68 5.54 18.89
CA GLU A 52 5.15 5.58 18.93
C GLU A 52 5.77 4.24 19.29
N LYS A 53 5.08 3.44 20.10
CA LYS A 53 5.59 2.12 20.50
C LYS A 53 5.81 1.18 19.31
N PHE A 54 5.18 1.45 18.18
CA PHE A 54 5.34 0.64 16.98
C PHE A 54 6.41 1.20 16.04
N LYS A 55 6.93 2.40 16.30
CA LYS A 55 7.95 3.00 15.43
C LYS A 55 9.34 2.53 15.86
N ILE A 56 9.54 1.23 15.71
CA ILE A 56 10.77 0.56 16.11
C ILE A 56 11.39 -0.13 14.89
N ASP A 57 12.64 -0.51 15.02
CA ASP A 57 13.42 -1.08 13.94
C ASP A 57 12.79 -2.34 13.34
N SER A 58 12.16 -3.17 14.19
CA SER A 58 11.53 -4.39 13.74
C SER A 58 10.44 -4.15 12.71
N PHE A 59 9.78 -3.00 12.76
CA PHE A 59 8.70 -2.67 11.84
C PHE A 59 9.13 -1.66 10.77
N LYS A 60 10.37 -1.19 10.84
CA LYS A 60 10.87 -0.21 9.89
C LYS A 60 11.21 -0.89 8.57
N ILE A 61 10.82 -0.26 7.47
CA ILE A 61 11.21 -0.70 6.14
C ILE A 61 12.48 0.05 5.77
N HIS A 62 13.60 -0.67 5.75
CA HIS A 62 14.89 -0.09 5.44
C HIS A 62 15.05 0.07 3.93
N GLY A 63 15.80 1.09 3.53
CA GLY A 63 16.04 1.35 2.12
C GLY A 63 15.12 2.39 1.51
N CYS A 64 14.27 3.03 2.32
CA CYS A 64 13.41 4.12 1.87
C CYS A 64 14.12 5.46 2.02
N ALA A 65 13.67 6.44 1.23
CA ALA A 65 14.18 7.82 1.32
C ALA A 65 13.80 8.48 2.65
N SER A 66 12.68 8.08 3.24
CA SER A 66 12.25 8.57 4.55
C SER A 66 11.99 7.37 5.45
N ASN A 67 11.80 7.63 6.75
CA ASN A 67 11.43 6.56 7.64
C ASN A 67 10.01 6.08 7.29
N LEU A 68 9.85 4.78 7.27
CA LEU A 68 8.57 4.14 6.94
C LEU A 68 8.45 2.90 7.81
N TRP A 69 7.35 2.79 8.53
CA TRP A 69 7.06 1.65 9.39
C TRP A 69 5.80 0.96 8.92
N LEU A 70 5.79 -0.36 9.01
CA LEU A 70 4.66 -1.19 8.61
C LEU A 70 4.43 -2.23 9.71
N VAL A 71 3.21 -2.25 10.24
CA VAL A 71 2.85 -3.17 11.31
C VAL A 71 1.76 -4.12 10.81
N PRO A 72 2.03 -5.43 10.77
CA PRO A 72 1.02 -6.41 10.38
C PRO A 72 0.23 -6.88 11.57
N LYS A 73 -1.02 -7.24 11.34
CA LYS A 73 -1.85 -7.93 12.30
C LYS A 73 -2.49 -9.09 11.57
N PHE A 74 -2.23 -10.30 12.05
CA PHE A 74 -2.72 -11.51 11.40
C PHE A 74 -4.06 -11.89 12.00
N GLU A 75 -5.10 -11.85 11.16
CA GLU A 75 -6.45 -12.24 11.56
C GLU A 75 -6.88 -13.40 10.70
N LYS A 76 -7.43 -14.42 11.30
CA LYS A 76 -7.85 -15.65 10.63
C LYS A 76 -7.10 -15.87 9.30
N ASP A 77 -7.71 -15.50 8.18
CA ASP A 77 -7.11 -15.66 6.86
C ASP A 77 -6.85 -14.33 6.15
N THR A 78 -6.91 -13.22 6.89
CA THR A 78 -6.67 -11.90 6.32
C THR A 78 -5.52 -11.19 7.02
N LEU A 79 -4.91 -10.25 6.31
CA LEU A 79 -3.80 -9.46 6.82
C LEU A 79 -4.28 -8.01 7.02
N VAL A 80 -4.20 -7.55 8.25
CA VAL A 80 -4.55 -6.17 8.59
C VAL A 80 -3.25 -5.39 8.74
N LEU A 81 -3.18 -4.22 8.11
CA LEU A 81 -1.95 -3.45 8.00
C LEU A 81 -2.13 -2.05 8.57
N SER A 82 -1.09 -1.58 9.24
CA SER A 82 -0.98 -0.19 9.67
C SER A 82 0.40 0.31 9.27
N ALA A 83 0.50 1.59 8.95
CA ALA A 83 1.78 2.15 8.51
C ALA A 83 1.86 3.62 8.88
N ASP A 84 3.08 4.13 8.96
CA ASP A 84 3.33 5.56 9.14
C ASP A 84 4.69 5.88 8.53
N ALA A 85 4.92 7.16 8.27
CA ALA A 85 6.17 7.61 7.68
C ALA A 85 6.44 9.07 8.07
N ASP A 86 7.67 9.53 7.80
CA ASP A 86 8.09 10.89 8.14
C ASP A 86 7.70 11.91 7.07
N ALA A 87 7.58 11.48 5.81
CA ALA A 87 7.32 12.40 4.70
C ALA A 87 5.91 12.17 4.16
N PHE A 88 5.23 13.26 3.81
CA PHE A 88 3.84 13.17 3.31
C PHE A 88 3.74 12.42 2.00
N ILE A 89 4.73 12.53 1.12
CA ILE A 89 4.74 11.75 -0.13
C ILE A 89 4.76 10.25 0.18
N THR A 90 5.61 9.85 1.12
CA THR A 90 5.70 8.45 1.53
C THR A 90 4.42 8.01 2.22
N LYS A 91 3.85 8.88 3.07
CA LYS A 91 2.56 8.58 3.71
C LYS A 91 1.46 8.37 2.69
N GLY A 92 1.41 9.21 1.66
CA GLY A 92 0.38 9.10 0.62
C GLY A 92 0.53 7.83 -0.20
N THR A 93 1.77 7.48 -0.54
CA THR A 93 2.05 6.25 -1.26
C THR A 93 1.63 5.04 -0.42
N ALA A 94 1.98 5.06 0.86
CA ALA A 94 1.59 3.99 1.78
C ALA A 94 0.06 3.92 1.92
N TYR A 95 -0.61 5.08 1.97
CA TYR A 95 -2.07 5.11 2.07
C TYR A 95 -2.71 4.35 0.91
N MET A 96 -2.23 4.60 -0.32
CA MET A 96 -2.76 3.91 -1.50
C MET A 96 -2.52 2.40 -1.43
N VAL A 97 -1.31 1.99 -1.06
CA VAL A 97 -1.00 0.56 -0.98
C VAL A 97 -1.83 -0.11 0.10
N LEU A 98 -1.97 0.54 1.25
CA LEU A 98 -2.80 -0.01 2.31
C LEU A 98 -4.26 -0.09 1.90
N ASP A 99 -4.78 0.92 1.22
CA ASP A 99 -6.16 0.86 0.73
C ASP A 99 -6.40 -0.35 -0.16
N ILE A 100 -5.39 -0.72 -0.96
CA ILE A 100 -5.50 -1.84 -1.88
C ILE A 100 -5.36 -3.18 -1.15
N LEU A 101 -4.41 -3.30 -0.24
CA LEU A 101 -4.02 -4.60 0.32
C LEU A 101 -4.53 -4.86 1.73
N ASN A 102 -4.91 -3.82 2.48
CA ASN A 102 -5.33 -3.99 3.87
C ASN A 102 -6.60 -4.82 3.95
N GLY A 103 -6.60 -5.82 4.81
CA GLY A 103 -7.76 -6.68 5.01
C GLY A 103 -7.98 -7.73 3.95
N GLN A 104 -7.08 -7.87 3.00
CA GLN A 104 -7.18 -8.90 1.98
C GLN A 104 -6.70 -10.24 2.53
N ARG A 105 -7.15 -11.32 1.91
CA ARG A 105 -6.71 -12.65 2.31
C ARG A 105 -5.25 -12.89 1.95
N TYR A 106 -4.60 -13.71 2.76
CA TYR A 106 -3.20 -14.07 2.50
C TYR A 106 -3.02 -14.61 1.08
N GLY A 107 -3.93 -15.49 0.66
CA GLY A 107 -3.84 -16.09 -0.67
C GLY A 107 -3.91 -15.08 -1.79
N SER A 108 -4.73 -14.05 -1.63
CA SER A 108 -4.83 -13.00 -2.64
C SER A 108 -3.56 -12.16 -2.70
N ILE A 109 -3.01 -11.83 -1.53
CA ILE A 109 -1.79 -11.02 -1.46
C ILE A 109 -0.60 -11.81 -2.03
N LYS A 110 -0.53 -13.12 -1.76
CA LYS A 110 0.57 -13.94 -2.26
C LYS A 110 0.65 -13.95 -3.79
N LYS A 111 -0.47 -13.79 -4.46
CA LYS A 111 -0.55 -13.91 -5.92
C LYS A 111 -0.21 -12.63 -6.66
N ILE A 112 -0.22 -11.48 -5.99
CA ILE A 112 0.09 -10.23 -6.67
C ILE A 112 1.60 -10.08 -6.86
N LYS A 113 1.96 -9.23 -7.81
CA LYS A 113 3.35 -8.91 -8.11
C LYS A 113 3.53 -7.40 -8.08
N ARG A 114 4.77 -6.95 -7.87
CA ARG A 114 5.07 -5.52 -7.90
C ARG A 114 4.61 -4.90 -9.22
N GLU A 115 4.77 -5.62 -10.31
CA GLU A 115 4.38 -5.16 -11.65
C GLU A 115 2.89 -4.88 -11.77
N ASP A 116 2.08 -5.54 -10.96
CA ASP A 116 0.63 -5.32 -10.99
C ASP A 116 0.26 -3.90 -10.61
N PHE A 117 1.15 -3.19 -9.91
CA PHE A 117 0.93 -1.80 -9.50
C PHE A 117 1.35 -0.79 -10.56
N ALA A 118 1.93 -1.24 -11.67
CA ALA A 118 2.39 -0.36 -12.74
C ALA A 118 1.32 0.61 -13.25
N PRO A 119 0.03 0.20 -13.37
CA PRO A 119 -0.98 1.14 -13.88
C PRO A 119 -1.14 2.40 -13.04
N MET A 120 -0.70 2.40 -11.79
CA MET A 120 -0.78 3.58 -10.95
C MET A 120 0.20 4.69 -11.37
N GLY A 121 1.17 4.38 -12.22
CA GLY A 121 2.06 5.38 -12.80
C GLY A 121 3.04 6.00 -11.83
N MET A 122 3.37 5.30 -10.76
CA MET A 122 4.28 5.85 -9.75
C MET A 122 5.70 6.01 -10.27
N ALA A 123 6.10 5.20 -11.26
CA ALA A 123 7.46 5.27 -11.81
C ALA A 123 7.75 6.62 -12.46
N GLU A 124 6.73 7.26 -13.02
CA GLU A 124 6.88 8.55 -13.68
C GLU A 124 6.87 9.71 -12.70
N LEU A 125 6.39 9.47 -11.50
CA LEU A 125 6.12 10.52 -10.54
C LEU A 125 7.14 10.57 -9.41
N LEU A 126 7.56 9.40 -8.94
CA LEU A 126 8.42 9.29 -7.77
C LEU A 126 9.89 9.21 -8.17
N SER A 127 10.76 9.74 -7.32
CA SER A 127 12.20 9.54 -7.47
C SER A 127 12.52 8.05 -7.39
N VAL A 128 13.71 7.67 -7.85
CA VAL A 128 14.15 6.28 -7.79
C VAL A 128 14.10 5.76 -6.36
N GLN A 129 14.54 6.58 -5.40
CA GLN A 129 14.54 6.17 -3.99
C GLN A 129 13.13 5.94 -3.47
N ARG A 130 12.17 6.78 -3.84
CA ARG A 130 10.80 6.61 -3.40
C ARG A 130 10.13 5.43 -4.08
N GLN A 131 10.47 5.16 -5.33
CA GLN A 131 10.01 3.94 -6.01
C GLN A 131 10.53 2.70 -5.32
N ASN A 132 11.78 2.73 -4.89
CA ASN A 132 12.36 1.61 -4.13
C ASN A 132 11.60 1.39 -2.83
N GLY A 133 11.26 2.48 -2.13
CA GLY A 133 10.48 2.39 -0.91
C GLY A 133 9.11 1.76 -1.14
N LEU A 134 8.44 2.17 -2.21
CA LEU A 134 7.15 1.58 -2.59
C LEU A 134 7.28 0.09 -2.85
N GLY A 135 8.30 -0.29 -3.62
CA GLY A 135 8.55 -1.69 -3.92
C GLY A 135 8.86 -2.50 -2.67
N LEU A 136 9.64 -1.95 -1.75
CA LEU A 136 9.96 -2.61 -0.50
C LEU A 136 8.72 -2.76 0.38
N LEU A 137 7.83 -1.77 0.38
CA LEU A 137 6.58 -1.86 1.12
C LEU A 137 5.75 -3.03 0.60
N ILE A 138 5.56 -3.12 -0.70
CA ILE A 138 4.79 -4.21 -1.31
C ILE A 138 5.44 -5.55 -1.03
N THR A 139 6.76 -5.64 -1.20
CA THR A 139 7.49 -6.88 -0.94
C THR A 139 7.37 -7.32 0.52
N THR A 140 7.44 -6.37 1.44
CA THR A 140 7.32 -6.68 2.87
C THR A 140 5.93 -7.20 3.21
N ILE A 141 4.89 -6.57 2.64
CA ILE A 141 3.53 -7.04 2.84
C ILE A 141 3.37 -8.47 2.33
N LYS A 142 3.94 -8.77 1.16
CA LYS A 142 3.89 -10.13 0.62
C LYS A 142 4.63 -11.13 1.51
N LYS A 143 5.76 -10.73 2.08
CA LYS A 143 6.48 -11.61 3.00
C LYS A 143 5.65 -11.96 4.23
N TYR A 144 4.92 -10.98 4.77
CA TYR A 144 4.03 -11.25 5.89
C TYR A 144 2.94 -12.25 5.49
N ALA A 145 2.36 -12.08 4.30
CA ALA A 145 1.34 -13.01 3.81
C ALA A 145 1.94 -14.41 3.61
N ASP A 146 3.16 -14.49 3.08
CA ASP A 146 3.82 -15.76 2.81
C ASP A 146 4.15 -16.52 4.11
N SER A 147 4.27 -15.81 5.23
CA SER A 147 4.57 -16.47 6.50
C SER A 147 3.35 -17.21 7.07
N ARG A 148 2.22 -17.15 6.40
CA ARG A 148 0.97 -17.83 6.80
C ARG A 148 0.55 -18.92 5.77
#